data_3df1987b92fa803d201ab3f0e45656da
#
_entry.id   3df1987b92fa803d201ab3f0e45656da
#
_cell.length_a   1.000
_cell.length_b   1.000
_cell.length_c   1.000
_cell.angle_alpha   90.00
_cell.angle_beta   90.00
_cell.angle_gamma   90.00
#
_symmetry.space_group_name_H-M   'P 1'
#
loop_
_entity.id
_entity.type
_entity.pdbx_description
1 polymer ?
#
loop_
_entity_poly.entity_id
_entity_poly.type
_entity_poly.pdbx_seq_one_letter_code
_entity_poly.pdbx_strand_id
1 'polypeptide(L)'
;PTKVSLVGTLPNASGFEGYDVIENLKLADSVKNEYREFDDVKGLYYSPEHLKEDHLRYGNMAILTSGSNVTYKTQWFDGEWVDGIQDFWDDFTSDGLLEKETVSDSVGCEFAQFHNFSFLKRREKIGSIGAWEELQPGEERTFEFTITWYFPNRVKAWIEFDEDYEKFQRGEYGTVRNYYATKFTDAWDVAKYVYHNKERLESDSRKFADAMFHKTTLPYYVIDALTANITNLRSNLCFRLEDGTFAGFEGIRDYIGCGYGSVPHVWNYAQTV
;
A
#
# COMPACT_ATOMS: atom_id res chain seq x y z
N PRO A 1 9.18 -31.38 16.51
CA PRO A 1 8.78 -30.03 16.16
C PRO A 1 9.46 -29.58 14.87
N THR A 2 8.82 -28.72 14.14
CA THR A 2 9.36 -28.12 12.91
C THR A 2 9.22 -26.62 12.99
N LYS A 3 10.29 -25.87 12.76
CA LYS A 3 10.21 -24.40 12.63
C LYS A 3 9.53 -24.07 11.31
N VAL A 4 8.50 -23.23 11.37
CA VAL A 4 7.80 -22.67 10.21
C VAL A 4 7.90 -21.16 10.27
N SER A 5 8.33 -20.55 9.19
CA SER A 5 8.49 -19.11 9.05
C SER A 5 7.70 -18.61 7.85
N LEU A 6 7.04 -17.46 8.01
CA LEU A 6 6.39 -16.74 6.93
C LEU A 6 6.90 -15.30 6.88
N VAL A 7 7.09 -14.77 5.70
CA VAL A 7 7.60 -13.41 5.47
C VAL A 7 6.65 -12.62 4.61
N GLY A 8 6.33 -11.41 5.07
CA GLY A 8 5.69 -10.36 4.29
C GLY A 8 6.74 -9.37 3.79
N THR A 9 6.69 -9.05 2.52
CA THR A 9 7.63 -8.12 1.86
C THR A 9 6.85 -7.02 1.16
N LEU A 10 7.31 -5.78 1.32
CA LEU A 10 6.66 -4.61 0.72
C LEU A 10 7.73 -3.60 0.25
N PRO A 11 7.67 -3.11 -1.00
CA PRO A 11 8.46 -1.98 -1.43
C PRO A 11 7.91 -0.67 -0.85
N ASN A 12 8.80 0.27 -0.52
CA ASN A 12 8.40 1.60 -0.08
C ASN A 12 7.98 2.44 -1.28
N ALA A 13 6.68 2.62 -1.46
CA ALA A 13 6.07 3.44 -2.50
C ALA A 13 5.65 4.84 -2.00
N SER A 14 6.17 5.30 -0.86
CA SER A 14 5.93 6.67 -0.37
C SER A 14 6.48 7.69 -1.37
N GLY A 15 5.67 8.69 -1.72
CA GLY A 15 6.08 9.67 -2.72
C GLY A 15 6.05 9.17 -4.18
N PHE A 16 5.26 8.14 -4.47
CA PHE A 16 5.14 7.56 -5.81
C PHE A 16 4.79 8.58 -6.89
N GLU A 17 5.54 8.58 -7.99
CA GLU A 17 5.29 9.40 -9.19
C GLU A 17 5.03 8.59 -10.47
N GLY A 18 5.27 7.31 -10.46
CA GLY A 18 5.13 6.45 -11.63
C GLY A 18 6.27 5.43 -11.75
N TYR A 19 6.44 4.90 -12.95
CA TYR A 19 7.52 3.99 -13.28
C TYR A 19 8.46 4.62 -14.31
N ASP A 20 9.73 4.31 -14.20
CA ASP A 20 10.72 4.67 -15.21
C ASP A 20 10.85 3.60 -16.32
N VAL A 21 11.86 3.76 -17.20
CA VAL A 21 12.03 3.01 -18.46
C VAL A 21 11.98 1.47 -18.31
N ILE A 22 12.19 0.91 -17.12
CA ILE A 22 12.18 -0.56 -16.90
C ILE A 22 11.31 -0.89 -15.68
N GLU A 23 10.15 -0.26 -15.58
CA GLU A 23 9.19 -0.49 -14.50
C GLU A 23 9.78 -0.30 -13.09
N ASN A 24 10.85 0.49 -12.99
CA ASN A 24 11.36 0.91 -11.70
C ASN A 24 10.47 1.98 -11.10
N LEU A 25 10.24 1.88 -9.80
CA LEU A 25 9.44 2.85 -9.06
C LEU A 25 10.11 4.22 -9.13
N LYS A 26 9.40 5.22 -9.66
CA LYS A 26 9.82 6.61 -9.63
C LYS A 26 9.21 7.29 -8.43
N LEU A 27 10.03 7.90 -7.60
CA LEU A 27 9.64 8.60 -6.38
C LEU A 27 10.01 10.09 -6.46
N ALA A 28 9.16 10.94 -5.88
CA ALA A 28 9.40 12.38 -5.76
C ALA A 28 10.46 12.74 -4.72
N ASP A 29 10.83 11.80 -3.84
CA ASP A 29 11.77 11.99 -2.74
C ASP A 29 12.53 10.69 -2.46
N SER A 30 13.63 10.80 -1.71
CA SER A 30 14.21 9.64 -1.03
C SER A 30 13.27 9.10 0.05
N VAL A 31 13.35 7.81 0.30
CA VAL A 31 12.45 7.12 1.22
C VAL A 31 13.24 6.38 2.30
N LYS A 32 12.62 6.17 3.44
CA LYS A 32 13.18 5.40 4.56
C LYS A 32 12.20 4.36 5.07
N ASN A 33 12.75 3.25 5.54
CA ASN A 33 12.04 2.19 6.23
C ASN A 33 12.51 2.14 7.67
N GLU A 34 11.58 2.17 8.62
CA GLU A 34 11.87 2.17 10.05
C GLU A 34 11.15 1.02 10.74
N TYR A 35 11.84 0.28 11.60
CA TYR A 35 11.20 -0.67 12.48
C TYR A 35 10.47 0.07 13.61
N ARG A 36 9.23 -0.32 13.86
CA ARG A 36 8.40 0.21 14.94
C ARG A 36 7.62 -0.91 15.62
N GLU A 37 7.21 -0.66 16.86
CA GLU A 37 6.37 -1.58 17.63
C GLU A 37 5.36 -0.84 18.51
N PHE A 38 4.27 -1.48 18.81
CA PHE A 38 3.30 -1.11 19.83
C PHE A 38 2.57 -2.38 20.32
N ASP A 39 2.24 -2.46 21.61
CA ASP A 39 1.66 -3.67 22.23
C ASP A 39 2.48 -4.93 21.86
N ASP A 40 1.84 -5.95 21.25
CA ASP A 40 2.52 -7.14 20.71
C ASP A 40 2.74 -7.08 19.18
N VAL A 41 2.43 -5.94 18.56
CA VAL A 41 2.56 -5.72 17.13
C VAL A 41 3.93 -5.13 16.80
N LYS A 42 4.55 -5.69 15.76
CA LYS A 42 5.82 -5.24 15.21
C LYS A 42 5.68 -5.01 13.71
N GLY A 43 6.40 -4.02 13.18
CA GLY A 43 6.24 -3.69 11.78
C GLY A 43 7.35 -2.81 11.21
N LEU A 44 7.30 -2.67 9.90
CA LEU A 44 8.09 -1.70 9.18
C LEU A 44 7.19 -0.55 8.73
N TYR A 45 7.64 0.66 9.04
CA TYR A 45 6.99 1.89 8.62
C TYR A 45 7.80 2.53 7.49
N TYR A 46 7.12 2.90 6.44
CA TYR A 46 7.67 3.42 5.20
C TYR A 46 7.23 4.87 5.00
N SER A 47 8.19 5.77 4.81
CA SER A 47 7.90 7.19 4.64
C SER A 47 8.87 7.86 3.66
N PRO A 48 8.49 8.98 3.03
CA PRO A 48 9.46 9.87 2.38
C PRO A 48 10.32 10.55 3.45
N GLU A 49 11.52 10.98 3.06
CA GLU A 49 12.46 11.63 3.99
C GLU A 49 12.24 13.14 4.12
N HIS A 50 11.89 13.81 3.03
CA HIS A 50 11.86 15.28 2.98
C HIS A 50 10.52 15.87 2.51
N LEU A 51 9.62 15.06 1.89
CA LEU A 51 8.31 15.55 1.48
C LEU A 51 7.51 16.06 2.67
N LYS A 52 6.97 17.26 2.54
CA LYS A 52 6.04 17.83 3.52
C LYS A 52 4.66 17.20 3.39
N GLU A 53 3.90 17.20 4.48
CA GLU A 53 2.57 16.60 4.53
C GLU A 53 1.57 17.21 3.52
N ASP A 54 1.76 18.46 3.14
CA ASP A 54 0.93 19.17 2.15
C ASP A 54 1.33 18.88 0.69
N HIS A 55 2.45 18.20 0.47
CA HIS A 55 2.88 17.84 -0.88
C HIS A 55 1.95 16.79 -1.49
N LEU A 56 1.60 16.95 -2.78
CA LEU A 56 0.68 16.04 -3.49
C LEU A 56 1.09 14.56 -3.39
N ARG A 57 2.38 14.29 -3.45
CA ARG A 57 2.95 12.92 -3.44
C ARG A 57 3.28 12.41 -2.03
N TYR A 58 2.99 13.20 -0.98
CA TYR A 58 3.20 12.75 0.38
C TYR A 58 2.32 11.55 0.71
N GLY A 59 2.92 10.57 1.36
CA GLY A 59 2.22 9.41 1.90
C GLY A 59 3.15 8.53 2.70
N ASN A 60 2.59 7.59 3.40
CA ASN A 60 3.33 6.59 4.16
C ASN A 60 2.56 5.28 4.21
N MET A 61 3.27 4.21 4.52
CA MET A 61 2.75 2.85 4.53
C MET A 61 3.34 2.09 5.72
N ALA A 62 2.73 0.97 6.07
CA ALA A 62 3.33 0.03 7.01
C ALA A 62 2.93 -1.41 6.67
N ILE A 63 3.81 -2.34 6.99
CA ILE A 63 3.54 -3.78 7.04
C ILE A 63 3.84 -4.27 8.45
N LEU A 64 2.92 -5.01 9.03
CA LEU A 64 2.95 -5.41 10.43
C LEU A 64 2.58 -6.88 10.59
N THR A 65 3.08 -7.47 11.68
CA THR A 65 2.63 -8.77 12.19
C THR A 65 2.59 -8.72 13.71
N SER A 66 1.87 -9.62 14.35
CA SER A 66 1.81 -9.75 15.80
C SER A 66 2.56 -10.99 16.28
N GLY A 67 2.95 -10.99 17.55
CA GLY A 67 3.59 -12.11 18.21
C GLY A 67 5.01 -11.82 18.71
N SER A 68 5.58 -12.80 19.45
CA SER A 68 6.90 -12.64 20.07
C SER A 68 8.05 -12.97 19.13
N ASN A 69 7.83 -13.91 18.20
CA ASN A 69 8.86 -14.46 17.32
C ASN A 69 8.85 -13.74 15.97
N VAL A 70 9.36 -12.52 15.94
CA VAL A 70 9.39 -11.68 14.76
C VAL A 70 10.82 -11.33 14.39
N THR A 71 11.12 -11.44 13.11
CA THR A 71 12.38 -11.00 12.50
C THR A 71 12.09 -10.00 11.40
N TYR A 72 13.06 -9.17 11.03
CA TYR A 72 12.85 -8.17 10.00
C TYR A 72 14.14 -7.76 9.32
N LYS A 73 14.01 -7.28 8.09
CA LYS A 73 15.05 -6.63 7.31
C LYS A 73 14.49 -5.30 6.83
N THR A 74 15.01 -4.18 7.33
CA THR A 74 14.48 -2.85 6.99
C THR A 74 14.69 -2.49 5.54
N GLN A 75 15.75 -3.01 4.95
CA GLN A 75 16.08 -2.80 3.55
C GLN A 75 16.80 -4.03 3.00
N TRP A 76 16.38 -4.46 1.81
CA TRP A 76 17.13 -5.45 1.03
C TRP A 76 18.43 -4.86 0.54
N PHE A 77 19.37 -5.72 0.23
CA PHE A 77 20.61 -5.32 -0.43
C PHE A 77 20.29 -4.56 -1.74
N ASP A 78 20.85 -3.36 -1.87
CA ASP A 78 20.73 -2.52 -3.07
C ASP A 78 21.87 -2.86 -4.02
N GLY A 79 21.78 -4.05 -4.63
CA GLY A 79 22.70 -4.52 -5.65
C GLY A 79 22.19 -4.25 -7.06
N GLU A 80 22.93 -4.75 -8.02
CA GLU A 80 22.52 -4.69 -9.43
C GLU A 80 21.71 -5.93 -9.81
N TRP A 81 20.89 -5.80 -10.86
CA TRP A 81 20.08 -6.87 -11.40
C TRP A 81 19.18 -7.51 -10.34
N VAL A 82 19.47 -8.76 -9.98
CA VAL A 82 18.69 -9.57 -9.03
C VAL A 82 19.40 -9.78 -7.69
N ASP A 83 20.50 -9.12 -7.46
CA ASP A 83 21.35 -9.33 -6.28
C ASP A 83 20.58 -9.17 -4.96
N GLY A 84 19.68 -8.19 -4.89
CA GLY A 84 18.83 -8.00 -3.70
C GLY A 84 17.90 -9.18 -3.42
N ILE A 85 17.39 -9.84 -4.46
CA ILE A 85 16.56 -11.05 -4.31
C ILE A 85 17.42 -12.22 -3.88
N GLN A 86 18.63 -12.35 -4.44
CA GLN A 86 19.56 -13.43 -4.08
C GLN A 86 19.98 -13.29 -2.63
N ASP A 87 20.42 -12.09 -2.20
CA ASP A 87 20.79 -11.81 -0.80
C ASP A 87 19.64 -12.14 0.17
N PHE A 88 18.42 -11.71 -0.16
CA PHE A 88 17.23 -12.01 0.64
C PHE A 88 16.99 -13.52 0.76
N TRP A 89 17.10 -14.27 -0.34
CA TRP A 89 16.89 -15.72 -0.31
C TRP A 89 17.99 -16.48 0.41
N ASP A 90 19.24 -16.07 0.24
CA ASP A 90 20.38 -16.68 0.93
C ASP A 90 20.28 -16.47 2.45
N ASP A 91 19.86 -15.26 2.89
CA ASP A 91 19.56 -14.96 4.27
C ASP A 91 18.40 -15.83 4.79
N PHE A 92 17.22 -15.69 4.21
CA PHE A 92 16.00 -16.33 4.72
C PHE A 92 16.03 -17.86 4.65
N THR A 93 16.62 -18.44 3.62
CA THR A 93 16.67 -19.93 3.49
C THR A 93 17.72 -20.59 4.36
N SER A 94 18.66 -19.84 4.93
CA SER A 94 19.70 -20.37 5.80
C SER A 94 19.12 -20.96 7.10
N ASP A 95 18.19 -20.27 7.73
CA ASP A 95 17.60 -20.65 9.02
C ASP A 95 16.12 -20.28 9.19
N GLY A 96 15.51 -19.65 8.19
CA GLY A 96 14.11 -19.17 8.20
C GLY A 96 13.90 -17.86 8.97
N LEU A 97 14.95 -17.12 9.24
CA LEU A 97 14.91 -15.82 9.90
C LEU A 97 15.45 -14.74 8.98
N LEU A 98 15.19 -13.48 9.31
CA LEU A 98 15.72 -12.32 8.61
C LEU A 98 16.79 -11.66 9.45
N GLU A 99 17.94 -11.38 8.86
CA GLU A 99 18.98 -10.58 9.48
C GLU A 99 18.62 -9.09 9.45
N LYS A 100 18.86 -8.43 10.61
CA LYS A 100 18.50 -7.01 10.79
C LYS A 100 19.43 -6.04 10.07
N GLU A 101 20.62 -6.49 9.71
CA GLU A 101 21.65 -5.62 9.16
C GLU A 101 21.23 -5.05 7.81
N THR A 102 21.21 -3.74 7.75
CA THR A 102 21.09 -3.01 6.50
C THR A 102 22.49 -2.97 5.88
N VAL A 103 22.68 -3.62 4.77
CA VAL A 103 23.91 -3.44 3.99
C VAL A 103 23.93 -1.99 3.51
N SER A 104 25.06 -1.30 3.76
CA SER A 104 25.19 0.12 3.43
C SER A 104 25.02 0.34 1.93
N ASP A 105 24.36 1.44 1.57
CA ASP A 105 24.17 1.95 0.19
C ASP A 105 25.48 2.17 -0.59
N SER A 106 26.62 1.78 -0.05
CA SER A 106 27.96 2.17 -0.53
C SER A 106 28.60 1.21 -1.51
N VAL A 107 27.96 0.10 -1.83
CA VAL A 107 28.44 -0.77 -2.91
C VAL A 107 27.83 -0.26 -4.22
N GLY A 108 28.24 0.92 -4.61
CA GLY A 108 28.00 1.40 -5.97
C GLY A 108 28.72 0.44 -6.90
N CYS A 109 28.00 -0.27 -7.72
CA CYS A 109 28.60 -1.13 -8.70
C CYS A 109 29.42 -0.29 -9.67
N GLU A 110 30.72 -0.56 -9.74
CA GLU A 110 31.63 0.04 -10.70
C GLU A 110 31.13 -0.17 -12.15
N PHE A 111 30.43 -1.27 -12.41
CA PHE A 111 29.87 -1.61 -13.71
C PHE A 111 28.78 -0.64 -14.17
N ALA A 112 27.85 -0.25 -13.30
CA ALA A 112 26.82 0.73 -13.62
C ALA A 112 27.42 2.11 -13.87
N GLN A 113 28.45 2.49 -13.11
CA GLN A 113 29.17 3.74 -13.33
C GLN A 113 29.95 3.74 -14.65
N PHE A 114 30.54 2.59 -15.01
CA PHE A 114 31.36 2.46 -16.22
C PHE A 114 30.52 2.49 -17.51
N HIS A 115 29.31 1.97 -17.48
CA HIS A 115 28.43 1.86 -18.64
C HIS A 115 27.27 2.83 -18.67
N ASN A 116 27.15 3.71 -17.68
CA ASN A 116 26.04 4.67 -17.54
C ASN A 116 24.64 4.00 -17.53
N PHE A 117 24.55 2.79 -17.04
CA PHE A 117 23.30 2.03 -16.89
C PHE A 117 22.60 2.39 -15.58
N SER A 118 22.19 3.65 -15.44
CA SER A 118 21.46 4.13 -14.25
C SER A 118 20.17 3.39 -13.99
N PHE A 119 19.63 2.71 -14.99
CA PHE A 119 18.41 1.90 -14.89
C PHE A 119 18.58 0.57 -14.14
N LEU A 120 19.79 0.11 -13.94
CA LEU A 120 20.06 -1.10 -13.17
C LEU A 120 20.05 -0.87 -11.65
N LYS A 121 20.12 0.38 -11.22
CA LYS A 121 20.08 0.73 -9.81
C LYS A 121 18.63 0.81 -9.36
N ARG A 122 18.20 -0.14 -8.53
CA ARG A 122 16.90 -0.06 -7.85
C ARG A 122 16.90 1.14 -6.92
N ARG A 123 15.86 1.96 -7.03
CA ARG A 123 15.63 3.10 -6.14
C ARG A 123 14.65 2.76 -5.01
N GLU A 124 14.08 1.57 -5.08
CA GLU A 124 13.10 1.08 -4.15
C GLU A 124 13.79 0.54 -2.90
N LYS A 125 13.38 1.03 -1.74
CA LYS A 125 13.76 0.41 -0.48
C LYS A 125 12.72 -0.66 -0.16
N ILE A 126 13.09 -1.92 -0.35
CA ILE A 126 12.24 -3.07 -0.03
C ILE A 126 12.54 -3.51 1.39
N GLY A 127 11.50 -3.62 2.22
CA GLY A 127 11.62 -4.18 3.55
C GLY A 127 10.84 -5.47 3.70
N SER A 128 11.27 -6.32 4.62
CA SER A 128 10.61 -7.58 4.95
C SER A 128 10.43 -7.74 6.45
N ILE A 129 9.31 -8.33 6.84
CA ILE A 129 9.03 -8.72 8.22
C ILE A 129 8.58 -10.18 8.23
N GLY A 130 9.15 -10.98 9.11
CA GLY A 130 8.87 -12.39 9.25
C GLY A 130 8.33 -12.75 10.62
N ALA A 131 7.45 -13.73 10.67
CA ALA A 131 7.00 -14.37 11.90
C ALA A 131 7.28 -15.87 11.83
N TRP A 132 7.67 -16.47 12.95
CA TRP A 132 7.97 -17.90 13.00
C TRP A 132 7.46 -18.57 14.27
N GLU A 133 7.18 -19.88 14.17
CA GLU A 133 6.76 -20.71 15.29
C GLU A 133 7.34 -22.12 15.15
N GLU A 134 7.53 -22.80 16.27
CA GLU A 134 7.80 -24.23 16.30
C GLU A 134 6.52 -25.01 16.42
N LEU A 135 6.18 -25.81 15.42
CA LEU A 135 4.96 -26.60 15.37
C LEU A 135 5.22 -28.07 15.69
N GLN A 136 4.38 -28.66 16.51
CA GLN A 136 4.35 -30.10 16.74
C GLN A 136 3.62 -30.79 15.58
N PRO A 137 3.85 -32.13 15.38
CA PRO A 137 3.12 -32.86 14.36
C PRO A 137 1.59 -32.74 14.52
N GLY A 138 0.91 -32.25 13.47
CA GLY A 138 -0.54 -32.02 13.46
C GLY A 138 -0.99 -30.69 14.08
N GLU A 139 -0.06 -29.86 14.53
CA GLU A 139 -0.38 -28.51 15.01
C GLU A 139 -0.55 -27.53 13.85
N GLU A 140 -1.54 -26.63 13.98
CA GLU A 140 -1.83 -25.58 13.02
C GLU A 140 -1.59 -24.21 13.66
N ARG A 141 -1.06 -23.26 12.86
CA ARG A 141 -0.86 -21.87 13.25
C ARG A 141 -1.33 -20.94 12.15
N THR A 142 -1.92 -19.83 12.54
CA THR A 142 -2.26 -18.72 11.65
C THR A 142 -1.26 -17.60 11.87
N PHE A 143 -0.59 -17.19 10.80
CA PHE A 143 0.23 -15.99 10.76
C PHE A 143 -0.56 -14.87 10.11
N GLU A 144 -0.56 -13.70 10.74
CA GLU A 144 -1.31 -12.55 10.27
C GLU A 144 -0.38 -11.42 9.90
N PHE A 145 -0.57 -10.89 8.70
CA PHE A 145 0.11 -9.68 8.24
C PHE A 145 -0.92 -8.60 7.92
N THR A 146 -0.67 -7.38 8.41
CA THR A 146 -1.51 -6.22 8.14
C THR A 146 -0.72 -5.22 7.32
N ILE A 147 -1.34 -4.71 6.25
CA ILE A 147 -0.79 -3.60 5.45
C ILE A 147 -1.67 -2.39 5.67
N THR A 148 -1.06 -1.27 6.02
CA THR A 148 -1.74 0.02 6.17
C THR A 148 -1.07 1.08 5.32
N TRP A 149 -1.84 2.12 4.94
CA TRP A 149 -1.33 3.24 4.16
C TRP A 149 -2.07 4.52 4.49
N TYR A 150 -1.39 5.63 4.24
CA TYR A 150 -1.92 6.97 4.44
C TYR A 150 -1.40 7.88 3.33
N PHE A 151 -2.27 8.25 2.39
CA PHE A 151 -2.01 9.16 1.28
C PHE A 151 -3.08 10.26 1.33
N PRO A 152 -2.84 11.33 2.10
CA PRO A 152 -3.87 12.29 2.46
C PRO A 152 -4.33 13.18 1.30
N ASN A 153 -3.47 13.44 0.32
CA ASN A 153 -3.66 14.50 -0.65
C ASN A 153 -4.13 13.99 -2.01
N ARG A 154 -4.98 14.77 -2.65
CA ARG A 154 -5.44 14.55 -4.02
C ARG A 154 -5.39 15.86 -4.78
N VAL A 155 -5.27 15.79 -6.11
CA VAL A 155 -5.44 16.97 -6.96
C VAL A 155 -6.90 17.45 -6.88
N LYS A 156 -7.10 18.74 -6.74
CA LYS A 156 -8.43 19.36 -6.59
C LYS A 156 -9.27 19.28 -7.87
N ALA A 157 -8.65 19.45 -9.02
CA ALA A 157 -9.34 19.56 -10.29
C ALA A 157 -8.99 18.38 -11.22
N TRP A 158 -9.95 18.03 -12.06
CA TRP A 158 -9.73 17.21 -13.24
C TRP A 158 -9.36 18.12 -14.40
N ILE A 159 -8.41 17.70 -15.19
CA ILE A 159 -7.94 18.45 -16.34
C ILE A 159 -8.88 18.29 -17.52
N GLU A 160 -8.99 19.32 -18.31
CA GLU A 160 -9.86 19.37 -19.49
C GLU A 160 -9.21 18.76 -20.74
N PHE A 161 -7.88 18.85 -20.83
CA PHE A 161 -7.11 18.39 -21.99
C PHE A 161 -5.79 17.74 -21.57
N ASP A 162 -5.27 16.84 -22.41
CA ASP A 162 -4.01 16.14 -22.17
C ASP A 162 -2.80 17.12 -22.03
N GLU A 163 -2.85 18.29 -22.65
CA GLU A 163 -1.82 19.35 -22.52
C GLU A 163 -1.72 19.94 -21.11
N ASP A 164 -2.75 19.79 -20.30
CA ASP A 164 -2.76 20.20 -18.89
C ASP A 164 -2.23 19.11 -17.95
N TYR A 165 -1.88 17.93 -18.46
CA TYR A 165 -1.45 16.82 -17.65
C TYR A 165 -0.19 17.12 -16.81
N GLU A 166 0.75 17.85 -17.38
CA GLU A 166 1.96 18.26 -16.65
C GLU A 166 1.63 19.18 -15.46
N LYS A 167 0.68 20.11 -15.64
CA LYS A 167 0.20 20.97 -14.55
C LYS A 167 -0.49 20.15 -13.47
N PHE A 168 -1.32 19.17 -13.89
CA PHE A 168 -1.95 18.23 -12.98
C PHE A 168 -0.91 17.49 -12.15
N GLN A 169 0.11 16.90 -12.80
CA GLN A 169 1.18 16.18 -12.09
C GLN A 169 1.95 17.06 -11.11
N ARG A 170 2.13 18.33 -11.43
CA ARG A 170 2.78 19.30 -10.52
C ARG A 170 1.85 19.84 -9.43
N GLY A 171 0.59 19.44 -9.41
CA GLY A 171 -0.38 19.90 -8.42
C GLY A 171 -0.76 21.38 -8.57
N GLU A 172 -0.56 21.99 -9.74
CA GLU A 172 -0.86 23.41 -9.98
C GLU A 172 -2.35 23.76 -9.86
N TYR A 173 -3.23 22.76 -9.94
CA TYR A 173 -4.67 22.91 -9.67
C TYR A 173 -5.03 22.98 -8.18
N GLY A 174 -4.03 22.89 -7.30
CA GLY A 174 -4.20 22.79 -5.86
C GLY A 174 -4.55 21.37 -5.40
N THR A 175 -4.54 21.20 -4.10
CA THR A 175 -4.81 19.91 -3.45
C THR A 175 -6.06 19.99 -2.58
N VAL A 176 -6.69 18.85 -2.40
CA VAL A 176 -7.73 18.59 -1.39
C VAL A 176 -7.32 17.36 -0.59
N ARG A 177 -7.82 17.26 0.64
CA ARG A 177 -7.51 16.11 1.51
C ARG A 177 -8.63 15.09 1.48
N ASN A 178 -8.24 13.83 1.54
CA ASN A 178 -9.16 12.73 1.75
C ASN A 178 -9.77 12.78 3.16
N TYR A 179 -11.04 12.41 3.31
CA TYR A 179 -11.73 12.43 4.60
C TYR A 179 -11.02 11.63 5.69
N TYR A 180 -10.45 10.47 5.37
CA TYR A 180 -9.75 9.66 6.37
C TYR A 180 -8.54 10.37 6.99
N ALA A 181 -7.95 11.34 6.29
CA ALA A 181 -6.88 12.18 6.80
C ALA A 181 -7.34 13.14 7.92
N THR A 182 -8.65 13.29 8.14
CA THR A 182 -9.22 13.99 9.32
C THR A 182 -9.33 13.06 10.54
N LYS A 183 -9.11 11.75 10.35
CA LYS A 183 -9.26 10.70 11.39
C LYS A 183 -7.94 10.12 11.84
N PHE A 184 -6.96 10.09 10.94
CA PHE A 184 -5.66 9.48 11.16
C PHE A 184 -4.55 10.47 10.81
N THR A 185 -3.41 10.31 11.44
CA THR A 185 -2.22 11.14 11.23
C THR A 185 -1.20 10.50 10.30
N ASP A 186 -1.14 9.18 10.29
CA ASP A 186 -0.23 8.40 9.45
C ASP A 186 -0.68 6.92 9.34
N ALA A 187 0.05 6.13 8.57
CA ALA A 187 -0.23 4.70 8.42
C ALA A 187 -0.03 3.89 9.71
N TRP A 188 0.80 4.38 10.63
CA TRP A 188 1.02 3.73 11.92
C TRP A 188 -0.17 3.95 12.88
N ASP A 189 -0.78 5.14 12.82
CA ASP A 189 -2.01 5.43 13.53
C ASP A 189 -3.19 4.59 13.00
N VAL A 190 -3.26 4.42 11.67
CA VAL A 190 -4.20 3.47 11.05
C VAL A 190 -3.97 2.04 11.57
N ALA A 191 -2.71 1.60 11.66
CA ALA A 191 -2.37 0.27 12.16
C ALA A 191 -2.84 0.05 13.60
N LYS A 192 -2.59 1.01 14.50
CA LYS A 192 -3.10 0.97 15.88
C LYS A 192 -4.62 0.89 15.93
N TYR A 193 -5.30 1.68 15.10
CA TYR A 193 -6.76 1.65 15.02
C TYR A 193 -7.27 0.28 14.58
N VAL A 194 -6.69 -0.30 13.53
CA VAL A 194 -7.07 -1.63 13.03
C VAL A 194 -6.87 -2.68 14.12
N TYR A 195 -5.71 -2.70 14.77
CA TYR A 195 -5.41 -3.64 15.83
C TYR A 195 -6.42 -3.59 16.98
N HIS A 196 -6.65 -2.39 17.53
CA HIS A 196 -7.57 -2.23 18.66
C HIS A 196 -9.06 -2.41 18.32
N ASN A 197 -9.42 -2.38 17.03
CA ASN A 197 -10.80 -2.53 16.56
C ASN A 197 -11.02 -3.79 15.71
N LYS A 198 -10.05 -4.69 15.64
CA LYS A 198 -10.06 -5.83 14.72
C LYS A 198 -11.32 -6.65 14.82
N GLU A 199 -11.68 -7.10 16.01
CA GLU A 199 -12.88 -7.94 16.24
C GLU A 199 -14.16 -7.28 15.72
N ARG A 200 -14.31 -5.98 15.98
CA ARG A 200 -15.46 -5.22 15.49
C ARG A 200 -15.46 -5.11 13.97
N LEU A 201 -14.32 -4.76 13.37
CA LEU A 201 -14.18 -4.60 11.91
C LEU A 201 -14.45 -5.91 11.18
N GLU A 202 -13.94 -7.03 11.67
CA GLU A 202 -14.22 -8.36 11.13
C GLU A 202 -15.68 -8.74 11.31
N SER A 203 -16.23 -8.57 12.53
CA SER A 203 -17.62 -8.90 12.84
C SER A 203 -18.58 -8.11 11.93
N ASP A 204 -18.37 -6.82 11.75
CA ASP A 204 -19.23 -5.98 10.92
C ASP A 204 -19.13 -6.37 9.44
N SER A 205 -17.92 -6.69 8.95
CA SER A 205 -17.71 -7.18 7.58
C SER A 205 -18.40 -8.53 7.35
N ARG A 206 -18.30 -9.47 8.32
CA ARG A 206 -18.98 -10.78 8.26
C ARG A 206 -20.51 -10.63 8.30
N LYS A 207 -21.04 -9.76 9.17
CA LYS A 207 -22.50 -9.49 9.23
C LYS A 207 -23.01 -8.97 7.89
N PHE A 208 -22.26 -8.06 7.24
CA PHE A 208 -22.62 -7.55 5.92
C PHE A 208 -22.63 -8.68 4.87
N ALA A 209 -21.55 -9.46 4.80
CA ALA A 209 -21.47 -10.60 3.87
C ALA A 209 -22.57 -11.63 4.11
N ASP A 210 -22.84 -11.98 5.38
CA ASP A 210 -23.92 -12.91 5.75
C ASP A 210 -25.30 -12.40 5.36
N ALA A 211 -25.56 -11.09 5.56
CA ALA A 211 -26.84 -10.50 5.17
C ALA A 211 -27.05 -10.57 3.66
N MET A 212 -26.00 -10.31 2.88
CA MET A 212 -26.06 -10.30 1.42
C MET A 212 -26.11 -11.71 0.82
N PHE A 213 -25.29 -12.64 1.28
CA PHE A 213 -25.10 -13.93 0.60
C PHE A 213 -25.82 -15.12 1.25
N HIS A 214 -26.11 -15.04 2.57
CA HIS A 214 -26.66 -16.20 3.30
C HIS A 214 -28.04 -15.97 3.90
N LYS A 215 -28.42 -14.72 4.15
CA LYS A 215 -29.71 -14.39 4.79
C LYS A 215 -30.71 -13.69 3.87
N THR A 216 -30.37 -13.53 2.61
CA THR A 216 -31.27 -12.97 1.60
C THR A 216 -32.20 -14.03 1.01
N THR A 217 -33.41 -13.62 0.61
CA THR A 217 -34.33 -14.45 -0.15
C THR A 217 -34.23 -14.23 -1.67
N LEU A 218 -33.36 -13.31 -2.09
CA LEU A 218 -33.13 -13.03 -3.51
C LEU A 218 -32.31 -14.14 -4.18
N PRO A 219 -32.56 -14.44 -5.45
CA PRO A 219 -31.74 -15.38 -6.19
C PRO A 219 -30.26 -14.94 -6.24
N TYR A 220 -29.32 -15.90 -6.22
CA TYR A 220 -27.89 -15.63 -6.20
C TYR A 220 -27.42 -14.69 -7.33
N TYR A 221 -27.92 -14.88 -8.54
CA TYR A 221 -27.52 -14.02 -9.69
C TYR A 221 -27.94 -12.56 -9.53
N VAL A 222 -29.00 -12.28 -8.75
CA VAL A 222 -29.39 -10.90 -8.43
C VAL A 222 -28.41 -10.31 -7.41
N ILE A 223 -28.06 -11.09 -6.37
CA ILE A 223 -27.08 -10.65 -5.37
C ILE A 223 -25.71 -10.44 -5.99
N ASP A 224 -25.28 -11.32 -6.88
CA ASP A 224 -24.02 -11.20 -7.60
C ASP A 224 -23.98 -9.90 -8.41
N ALA A 225 -25.02 -9.60 -9.16
CA ALA A 225 -25.13 -8.35 -9.92
C ALA A 225 -25.11 -7.09 -9.02
N LEU A 226 -25.78 -7.13 -7.88
CA LEU A 226 -25.80 -6.04 -6.91
C LEU A 226 -24.43 -5.82 -6.27
N THR A 227 -23.79 -6.89 -5.81
CA THR A 227 -22.53 -6.80 -5.04
C THR A 227 -21.35 -6.51 -5.92
N ALA A 228 -21.34 -6.90 -7.19
CA ALA A 228 -20.29 -6.55 -8.13
C ALA A 228 -20.07 -5.04 -8.25
N ASN A 229 -21.13 -4.24 -8.14
CA ASN A 229 -21.06 -2.79 -8.26
C ASN A 229 -20.68 -2.09 -6.93
N ILE A 230 -20.90 -2.73 -5.78
CA ILE A 230 -20.53 -2.16 -4.46
C ILE A 230 -19.01 -1.93 -4.35
N THR A 231 -18.21 -2.71 -5.04
CA THR A 231 -16.75 -2.57 -5.04
C THR A 231 -16.29 -1.20 -5.52
N ASN A 232 -17.05 -0.52 -6.38
CA ASN A 232 -16.74 0.82 -6.86
C ASN A 232 -16.65 1.84 -5.72
N LEU A 233 -17.44 1.67 -4.65
CA LEU A 233 -17.41 2.54 -3.48
C LEU A 233 -16.08 2.47 -2.70
N ARG A 234 -15.28 1.42 -2.92
CA ARG A 234 -13.97 1.21 -2.30
C ARG A 234 -12.81 1.34 -3.30
N SER A 235 -13.08 1.80 -4.49
CA SER A 235 -12.07 2.06 -5.51
C SER A 235 -11.63 3.52 -5.51
N ASN A 236 -10.60 3.83 -6.29
CA ASN A 236 -10.17 5.20 -6.53
C ASN A 236 -11.18 6.05 -7.30
N LEU A 237 -12.28 5.44 -7.76
CA LEU A 237 -13.36 6.12 -8.48
C LEU A 237 -14.36 6.79 -7.54
N CYS A 238 -14.33 6.45 -6.25
CA CYS A 238 -15.14 7.08 -5.20
C CYS A 238 -14.25 7.60 -4.10
N PHE A 239 -14.46 8.84 -3.72
CA PHE A 239 -13.71 9.42 -2.62
C PHE A 239 -14.54 10.43 -1.83
N ARG A 240 -14.27 10.49 -0.56
CA ARG A 240 -14.82 11.48 0.35
C ARG A 240 -13.73 12.47 0.71
N LEU A 241 -14.04 13.75 0.58
CA LEU A 241 -13.14 14.84 0.90
C LEU A 241 -13.24 15.25 2.38
N GLU A 242 -12.26 16.01 2.88
CA GLU A 242 -12.19 16.44 4.28
C GLU A 242 -13.40 17.24 4.75
N ASP A 243 -14.04 18.01 3.87
CA ASP A 243 -15.28 18.75 4.14
C ASP A 243 -16.55 17.87 4.18
N GLY A 244 -16.38 16.56 3.93
CA GLY A 244 -17.48 15.60 3.88
C GLY A 244 -18.08 15.39 2.50
N THR A 245 -17.71 16.19 1.50
CA THR A 245 -18.16 16.01 0.12
C THR A 245 -17.80 14.63 -0.39
N PHE A 246 -18.78 13.92 -0.96
CA PHE A 246 -18.59 12.65 -1.62
C PHE A 246 -18.56 12.86 -3.13
N ALA A 247 -17.49 12.46 -3.79
CA ALA A 247 -17.30 12.61 -5.21
C ALA A 247 -17.13 11.25 -5.89
N GLY A 248 -17.70 11.12 -7.07
CA GLY A 248 -17.56 9.98 -7.96
C GLY A 248 -16.86 10.40 -9.26
N PHE A 249 -16.16 9.46 -9.85
CA PHE A 249 -15.34 9.69 -11.03
C PHE A 249 -15.41 8.46 -11.92
N GLU A 250 -15.76 8.62 -13.19
CA GLU A 250 -15.92 7.48 -14.10
C GLU A 250 -14.61 6.78 -14.47
N GLY A 251 -13.51 7.55 -14.45
CA GLY A 251 -12.17 7.07 -14.56
C GLY A 251 -11.84 6.18 -15.75
N ILE A 252 -11.30 6.79 -16.80
CA ILE A 252 -10.60 6.05 -17.87
C ILE A 252 -9.12 5.95 -17.49
N ARG A 253 -8.61 6.99 -16.82
CA ARG A 253 -7.25 7.10 -16.30
C ARG A 253 -7.30 7.72 -14.90
N ASP A 254 -6.18 7.75 -14.20
CA ASP A 254 -6.06 8.32 -12.85
C ASP A 254 -6.34 9.84 -12.77
N TYR A 255 -6.33 10.53 -13.88
CA TYR A 255 -6.49 11.98 -13.97
C TYR A 255 -7.60 12.44 -14.93
N ILE A 256 -8.21 11.56 -15.72
CA ILE A 256 -9.25 11.90 -16.67
C ILE A 256 -10.34 10.83 -16.74
N GLY A 257 -11.60 11.25 -16.72
CA GLY A 257 -12.77 10.43 -16.99
C GLY A 257 -13.34 10.69 -18.36
N CYS A 258 -14.58 10.23 -18.63
CA CYS A 258 -15.31 10.55 -19.85
C CYS A 258 -15.91 11.97 -19.85
N GLY A 259 -15.74 12.72 -18.76
CA GLY A 259 -16.14 14.13 -18.61
C GLY A 259 -15.27 14.82 -17.57
N TYR A 260 -15.45 16.12 -17.45
CA TYR A 260 -14.68 16.95 -16.52
C TYR A 260 -15.24 16.87 -15.11
N GLY A 261 -14.37 16.86 -14.12
CA GLY A 261 -14.73 16.87 -12.72
C GLY A 261 -15.38 15.56 -12.24
N SER A 262 -16.21 15.65 -11.23
CA SER A 262 -16.98 14.53 -10.72
C SER A 262 -18.18 14.26 -11.61
N VAL A 263 -18.07 13.30 -12.50
CA VAL A 263 -19.10 12.92 -13.47
C VAL A 263 -19.46 11.45 -13.29
N PRO A 264 -20.39 11.10 -12.40
CA PRO A 264 -20.76 9.71 -12.10
C PRO A 264 -21.92 9.20 -12.97
N HIS A 265 -22.17 9.74 -14.17
CA HIS A 265 -23.36 9.39 -14.93
C HIS A 265 -23.38 7.92 -15.38
N VAL A 266 -22.22 7.33 -15.70
CA VAL A 266 -22.10 5.91 -16.05
C VAL A 266 -22.40 5.02 -14.85
N TRP A 267 -22.13 5.46 -13.64
CA TRP A 267 -22.47 4.73 -12.44
C TRP A 267 -23.97 4.58 -12.21
N ASN A 268 -24.75 5.56 -12.65
CA ASN A 268 -26.20 5.47 -12.57
C ASN A 268 -26.75 4.28 -13.34
N TYR A 269 -26.11 3.88 -14.42
CA TYR A 269 -26.49 2.68 -15.16
C TYR A 269 -26.13 1.39 -14.42
N ALA A 270 -25.03 1.38 -13.68
CA ALA A 270 -24.58 0.24 -12.92
C ALA A 270 -25.30 0.07 -11.57
N GLN A 271 -25.91 1.15 -11.05
CA GLN A 271 -26.55 1.18 -9.74
C GLN A 271 -28.08 1.24 -9.80
N THR A 272 -28.64 1.32 -11.00
CA THR A 272 -30.09 1.28 -11.18
C THR A 272 -30.57 -0.15 -11.00
N VAL A 273 -30.89 -0.49 -9.77
CA VAL A 273 -31.59 -1.72 -9.42
C VAL A 273 -32.84 -1.34 -8.64
#